data_75d5bf46364291bdd95cc822f10ba56b
#
_entry.id   75d5bf46364291bdd95cc822f10ba56b
#
_cell.length_a   1.000
_cell.length_b   1.000
_cell.length_c   1.000
_cell.angle_alpha   90.00
_cell.angle_beta   90.00
_cell.angle_gamma   90.00
#
_symmetry.space_group_name_H-M   'P 1'
#
loop_
_entity.id
_entity.type
_entity.pdbx_description
1 polymer ?
#
loop_
_entity_poly.entity_id
_entity_poly.type
_entity_poly.pdbx_seq_one_letter_code
_entity_poly.pdbx_strand_id
1 'polypeptide(L)'
;HHFTDRRQRQMCIRDRDRLSEPGTGLSGGQQQRLCIARAIATQPEVLLMDEPCSALDPIATAQIEELINDLKENFCVVIVTHSMQQAARVSNKTAFFHLGDLVEYGDTEELFIKPIDPRTESYISGKIG
;
A
#
# COMPACT_ATOMS: atom_id res chain seq x y z
N HIS A 1 13.52 8.80 15.54
CA HIS A 1 14.75 8.22 14.95
C HIS A 1 14.93 6.72 15.23
N HIS A 2 14.48 6.15 16.36
CA HIS A 2 14.71 4.74 16.71
C HIS A 2 13.71 3.76 16.06
N PHE A 3 12.52 4.18 15.70
CA PHE A 3 11.47 3.30 15.17
C PHE A 3 11.74 2.84 13.73
N THR A 4 12.18 3.74 12.87
CA THR A 4 12.50 3.44 11.45
C THR A 4 13.66 2.47 11.35
N ASP A 5 14.68 2.65 12.18
CA ASP A 5 15.88 1.81 12.22
C ASP A 5 15.57 0.38 12.70
N ARG A 6 14.65 0.21 13.66
CA ARG A 6 14.28 -1.10 14.18
C ARG A 6 13.49 -1.93 13.17
N ARG A 7 12.60 -1.30 12.39
CA ARG A 7 11.79 -1.98 11.35
C ARG A 7 12.59 -2.24 10.09
N GLN A 8 13.43 -1.31 9.66
CA GLN A 8 14.44 -1.57 8.62
C GLN A 8 15.31 -2.76 8.99
N ARG A 9 15.77 -2.85 10.24
CA ARG A 9 16.54 -4.00 10.72
C ARG A 9 15.74 -5.30 10.68
N GLN A 10 14.47 -5.30 11.06
CA GLN A 10 13.63 -6.51 11.02
C GLN A 10 13.35 -6.97 9.59
N MET A 11 13.13 -6.04 8.65
CA MET A 11 13.03 -6.36 7.23
C MET A 11 14.34 -6.94 6.69
N CYS A 12 15.48 -6.36 7.06
CA CYS A 12 16.81 -6.83 6.65
C CYS A 12 17.23 -8.14 7.33
N ILE A 13 16.83 -8.38 8.58
CA ILE A 13 17.21 -9.60 9.34
C ILE A 13 16.58 -10.85 8.72
N ARG A 14 15.33 -10.78 8.24
CA ARG A 14 14.67 -11.92 7.58
C ARG A 14 15.32 -12.33 6.26
N ASP A 15 15.98 -11.39 5.60
CA ASP A 15 16.64 -11.60 4.30
C ASP A 15 18.19 -11.54 4.41
N ARG A 16 18.73 -11.53 5.65
CA ARG A 16 20.17 -11.36 5.92
C ARG A 16 21.04 -12.44 5.28
N ASP A 17 20.55 -13.66 5.26
CA ASP A 17 21.30 -14.79 4.71
C ASP A 17 21.34 -14.76 3.18
N ARG A 18 20.59 -13.86 2.55
CA ARG A 18 20.46 -13.70 1.10
C ARG A 18 21.01 -12.39 0.56
N LEU A 19 21.75 -11.63 1.38
CA LEU A 19 22.30 -10.31 0.98
C LEU A 19 23.28 -10.38 -0.20
N SER A 20 23.90 -11.53 -0.42
CA SER A 20 24.82 -11.79 -1.54
C SER A 20 24.12 -12.34 -2.79
N GLU A 21 22.83 -12.66 -2.73
CA GLU A 21 22.08 -13.17 -3.86
C GLU A 21 21.56 -12.03 -4.76
N PRO A 22 21.46 -12.27 -6.08
CA PRO A 22 20.80 -11.31 -6.97
C PRO A 22 19.36 -11.05 -6.53
N GLY A 23 18.94 -9.80 -6.51
CA GLY A 23 17.55 -9.43 -6.15
C GLY A 23 16.48 -10.07 -7.03
N THR A 24 16.84 -10.54 -8.21
CA THR A 24 15.98 -11.32 -9.13
C THR A 24 15.62 -12.72 -8.61
N GLY A 25 16.38 -13.25 -7.65
CA GLY A 25 16.10 -14.55 -7.00
C GLY A 25 15.11 -14.46 -5.83
N LEU A 26 14.66 -13.25 -5.47
CA LEU A 26 13.69 -13.02 -4.41
C LEU A 26 12.25 -13.29 -4.90
N SER A 27 11.37 -13.74 -3.99
CA SER A 27 9.94 -13.81 -4.28
C SER A 27 9.36 -12.40 -4.53
N GLY A 28 8.21 -12.30 -5.21
CA GLY A 28 7.55 -11.02 -5.47
C GLY A 28 7.34 -10.19 -4.20
N GLY A 29 6.87 -10.81 -3.12
CA GLY A 29 6.70 -10.14 -1.83
C GLY A 29 8.02 -9.67 -1.20
N GLN A 30 9.10 -10.44 -1.35
CA GLN A 30 10.43 -10.04 -0.89
C GLN A 30 10.98 -8.87 -1.71
N GLN A 31 10.81 -8.89 -3.03
CA GLN A 31 11.18 -7.78 -3.90
C GLN A 31 10.42 -6.50 -3.54
N GLN A 32 9.13 -6.60 -3.30
CA GLN A 32 8.30 -5.47 -2.90
C GLN A 32 8.75 -4.88 -1.55
N ARG A 33 9.01 -5.72 -0.55
CA ARG A 33 9.56 -5.26 0.74
C ARG A 33 10.92 -4.59 0.58
N LEU A 34 11.79 -5.11 -0.29
CA LEU A 34 13.08 -4.49 -0.58
C LEU A 34 12.92 -3.11 -1.23
N CYS A 35 11.98 -2.95 -2.17
CA CYS A 35 11.66 -1.66 -2.77
C CYS A 35 11.16 -0.65 -1.72
N ILE A 36 10.28 -1.06 -0.82
CA ILE A 36 9.80 -0.23 0.29
C ILE A 36 10.96 0.14 1.23
N ALA A 37 11.82 -0.82 1.60
CA ALA A 37 12.99 -0.56 2.44
C ALA A 37 13.93 0.48 1.83
N ARG A 38 14.15 0.42 0.52
CA ARG A 38 14.93 1.43 -0.22
C ARG A 38 14.28 2.81 -0.16
N ALA A 39 12.98 2.89 -0.36
CA ALA A 39 12.25 4.15 -0.34
C ALA A 39 12.29 4.82 1.04
N ILE A 40 12.07 4.06 2.12
CA ILE A 40 12.08 4.60 3.49
C ILE A 40 13.50 4.92 4.01
N ALA A 41 14.55 4.38 3.39
CA ALA A 41 15.94 4.66 3.77
C ALA A 41 16.31 6.15 3.63
N THR A 42 15.65 6.87 2.72
CA THR A 42 15.82 8.31 2.51
C THR A 42 15.02 9.17 3.51
N GLN A 43 14.24 8.56 4.40
CA GLN A 43 13.36 9.22 5.37
C GLN A 43 12.42 10.26 4.71
N PRO A 44 11.63 9.86 3.71
CA PRO A 44 10.72 10.76 3.02
C PRO A 44 9.58 11.21 3.95
N GLU A 45 9.04 12.40 3.71
CA GLU A 45 7.79 12.84 4.36
C GLU A 45 6.57 12.14 3.77
N VAL A 46 6.61 11.87 2.47
CA VAL A 46 5.53 11.22 1.71
C VAL A 46 6.08 10.01 0.98
N LEU A 47 5.43 8.87 1.14
CA LEU A 47 5.73 7.62 0.46
C LEU A 47 4.63 7.30 -0.54
N LEU A 48 4.99 7.24 -1.82
CA LEU A 48 4.08 6.91 -2.91
C LEU A 48 4.22 5.45 -3.30
N MET A 49 3.11 4.73 -3.38
CA MET A 49 3.05 3.33 -3.79
C MET A 49 2.03 3.17 -4.92
N ASP A 50 2.46 2.63 -6.04
CA ASP A 50 1.60 2.32 -7.18
C ASP A 50 1.39 0.81 -7.26
N GLU A 51 0.13 0.38 -7.08
CA GLU A 51 -0.30 -1.02 -7.12
C GLU A 51 0.59 -1.97 -6.29
N PRO A 52 0.85 -1.71 -4.99
CA PRO A 52 1.89 -2.39 -4.23
C PRO A 52 1.68 -3.90 -4.07
N CYS A 53 0.48 -4.41 -4.32
CA CYS A 53 0.13 -5.83 -4.15
C CYS A 53 -0.35 -6.51 -5.43
N SER A 54 -0.32 -5.86 -6.60
CA SER A 54 -0.97 -6.34 -7.83
C SER A 54 -0.45 -7.69 -8.34
N ALA A 55 0.80 -8.04 -8.06
CA ALA A 55 1.45 -9.27 -8.53
C ALA A 55 1.77 -10.26 -7.38
N LEU A 56 1.13 -10.08 -6.22
CA LEU A 56 1.42 -10.87 -5.02
C LEU A 56 0.32 -11.90 -4.74
N ASP A 57 0.74 -13.04 -4.18
CA ASP A 57 -0.19 -14.00 -3.60
C ASP A 57 -0.87 -13.44 -2.33
N PRO A 58 -1.96 -14.07 -1.84
CA PRO A 58 -2.69 -13.55 -0.68
C PRO A 58 -1.86 -13.41 0.60
N ILE A 59 -0.88 -14.30 0.82
CA ILE A 59 -0.03 -14.27 2.02
C ILE A 59 0.93 -13.09 1.93
N ALA A 60 1.59 -12.90 0.80
CA ALA A 60 2.48 -11.78 0.55
C ALA A 60 1.71 -10.45 0.59
N THR A 61 0.50 -10.40 0.02
CA THR A 61 -0.39 -9.24 0.10
C THR A 61 -0.68 -8.84 1.55
N ALA A 62 -1.09 -9.80 2.40
CA ALA A 62 -1.36 -9.53 3.82
C ALA A 62 -0.12 -8.97 4.54
N GLN A 63 1.08 -9.48 4.23
CA GLN A 63 2.33 -8.98 4.81
C GLN A 63 2.66 -7.55 4.37
N ILE A 64 2.38 -7.20 3.12
CA ILE A 64 2.56 -5.82 2.64
C ILE A 64 1.53 -4.88 3.25
N GLU A 65 0.27 -5.30 3.37
CA GLU A 65 -0.78 -4.50 4.02
C GLU A 65 -0.47 -4.24 5.51
N GLU A 66 0.04 -5.24 6.23
CA GLU A 66 0.52 -5.07 7.61
C GLU A 66 1.67 -4.06 7.67
N LEU A 67 2.64 -4.17 6.75
CA LEU A 67 3.74 -3.23 6.66
C LEU A 67 3.26 -1.80 6.36
N ILE A 68 2.29 -1.62 5.45
CA ILE A 68 1.68 -0.32 5.16
C ILE A 68 1.02 0.27 6.40
N ASN A 69 0.27 -0.54 7.17
CA ASN A 69 -0.34 -0.10 8.42
C ASN A 69 0.69 0.36 9.45
N ASP A 70 1.84 -0.29 9.49
CA ASP A 70 2.96 0.12 10.33
C ASP A 70 3.61 1.42 9.86
N LEU A 71 3.81 1.57 8.54
CA LEU A 71 4.48 2.73 7.95
C LEU A 71 3.67 4.01 8.11
N LYS A 72 2.35 3.96 8.03
CA LYS A 72 1.50 5.16 8.15
C LYS A 72 1.50 5.79 9.55
N GLU A 73 2.09 5.15 10.56
CA GLU A 73 2.36 5.78 11.86
C GLU A 73 3.46 6.85 11.78
N ASN A 74 4.37 6.75 10.81
CA ASN A 74 5.56 7.61 10.72
C ASN A 74 5.68 8.35 9.38
N PHE A 75 4.94 7.93 8.36
CA PHE A 75 4.97 8.48 7.01
C PHE A 75 3.58 8.83 6.53
N CYS A 76 3.47 9.87 5.71
CA CYS A 76 2.28 10.05 4.89
C CYS A 76 2.36 9.05 3.72
N VAL A 77 1.50 8.03 3.73
CA VAL A 77 1.49 7.00 2.68
C VAL A 77 0.36 7.28 1.70
N VAL A 78 0.70 7.41 0.43
CA VAL A 78 -0.26 7.54 -0.68
C VAL A 78 -0.17 6.30 -1.54
N ILE A 79 -1.31 5.62 -1.74
CA ILE A 79 -1.40 4.37 -2.50
C ILE A 79 -2.32 4.57 -3.67
N VAL A 80 -1.89 4.17 -4.86
CA VAL A 80 -2.76 3.98 -6.03
C VAL A 80 -3.08 2.50 -6.12
N THR A 81 -4.35 2.15 -6.17
CA THR A 81 -4.80 0.77 -6.34
C THR A 81 -6.17 0.72 -7.01
N HIS A 82 -6.39 -0.32 -7.82
CA HIS A 82 -7.71 -0.67 -8.34
C HIS A 82 -8.45 -1.67 -7.42
N SER A 83 -7.81 -2.14 -6.35
CA SER A 83 -8.43 -3.03 -5.37
C SER A 83 -9.15 -2.25 -4.28
N MET A 84 -10.47 -2.19 -4.37
CA MET A 84 -11.31 -1.59 -3.32
C MET A 84 -11.14 -2.26 -1.97
N GLN A 85 -10.96 -3.58 -1.96
CA GLN A 85 -10.74 -4.33 -0.74
C GLN A 85 -9.43 -3.91 -0.04
N GLN A 86 -8.37 -3.69 -0.81
CA GLN A 86 -7.11 -3.18 -0.29
C GLN A 86 -7.29 -1.75 0.25
N ALA A 87 -7.90 -0.86 -0.53
CA ALA A 87 -8.17 0.51 -0.09
C ALA A 87 -8.96 0.53 1.23
N ALA A 88 -10.00 -0.28 1.35
CA ALA A 88 -10.82 -0.37 2.56
C ALA A 88 -10.02 -0.85 3.79
N ARG A 89 -9.03 -1.76 3.60
CA ARG A 89 -8.24 -2.31 4.71
C ARG A 89 -7.11 -1.42 5.20
N VAL A 90 -6.49 -0.67 4.30
CA VAL A 90 -5.23 0.02 4.64
C VAL A 90 -5.33 1.55 4.67
N SER A 91 -6.34 2.16 4.06
CA SER A 91 -6.41 3.62 3.98
C SER A 91 -7.29 4.25 5.06
N ASN A 92 -6.94 5.46 5.47
CA ASN A 92 -7.75 6.32 6.36
C ASN A 92 -8.67 7.22 5.53
N LYS A 93 -8.15 7.71 4.40
CA LYS A 93 -8.86 8.55 3.43
C LYS A 93 -8.78 7.89 2.07
N THR A 94 -9.85 8.00 1.29
CA THR A 94 -9.89 7.49 -0.08
C THR A 94 -10.32 8.58 -1.04
N ALA A 95 -9.62 8.64 -2.18
CA ALA A 95 -9.96 9.47 -3.32
C ALA A 95 -10.36 8.56 -4.48
N PHE A 96 -11.57 8.71 -4.99
CA PHE A 96 -12.04 8.00 -6.16
C PHE A 96 -11.88 8.86 -7.40
N PHE A 97 -11.11 8.35 -8.37
CA PHE A 97 -10.90 8.97 -9.67
C PHE A 97 -11.62 8.18 -10.77
N HIS A 98 -12.23 8.88 -11.69
CA HIS A 98 -12.83 8.29 -12.90
C HIS A 98 -12.52 9.14 -14.11
N LEU A 99 -11.92 8.54 -15.15
CA LEU A 99 -11.51 9.21 -16.40
C LEU A 99 -10.68 10.50 -16.20
N GLY A 100 -9.84 10.52 -15.16
CA GLY A 100 -8.98 11.66 -14.84
C GLY A 100 -9.58 12.69 -13.88
N ASP A 101 -10.87 12.60 -13.60
CA ASP A 101 -11.56 13.49 -12.67
C ASP A 101 -11.59 12.91 -11.25
N LEU A 102 -11.32 13.76 -10.25
CA LEU A 102 -11.59 13.43 -8.86
C LEU A 102 -13.10 13.48 -8.61
N VAL A 103 -13.70 12.30 -8.44
CA VAL A 103 -15.14 12.13 -8.26
C VAL A 103 -15.56 12.33 -6.82
N GLU A 104 -14.86 11.70 -5.89
CA GLU A 104 -15.17 11.74 -4.47
C GLU A 104 -13.91 11.60 -3.62
N TYR A 105 -13.88 12.27 -2.47
CA TYR A 105 -12.80 12.19 -1.50
C TYR A 105 -13.36 12.28 -0.08
N GLY A 106 -12.96 11.37 0.79
CA GLY A 106 -13.43 11.38 2.17
C GLY A 106 -12.80 10.31 3.05
N ASP A 107 -13.36 10.16 4.23
CA ASP A 107 -13.02 9.04 5.11
C ASP A 107 -13.36 7.72 4.43
N THR A 108 -12.43 6.79 4.46
CA THR A 108 -12.56 5.51 3.76
C THR A 108 -13.81 4.75 4.18
N GLU A 109 -14.06 4.67 5.48
CA GLU A 109 -15.23 3.97 6.01
C GLU A 109 -16.55 4.59 5.53
N GLU A 110 -16.65 5.92 5.58
CA GLU A 110 -17.84 6.64 5.12
C GLU A 110 -18.06 6.48 3.61
N LEU A 111 -16.99 6.63 2.82
CA LEU A 111 -17.03 6.52 1.36
C LEU A 111 -17.47 5.13 0.89
N PHE A 112 -17.02 4.06 1.57
CA PHE A 112 -17.40 2.69 1.21
C PHE A 112 -18.79 2.29 1.70
N ILE A 113 -19.27 2.85 2.81
CA ILE A 113 -20.61 2.53 3.37
C ILE A 113 -21.70 3.37 2.72
N LYS A 114 -21.42 4.67 2.53
CA LYS A 114 -22.41 5.65 2.05
C LYS A 114 -21.78 6.64 1.09
N PRO A 115 -21.41 6.21 -0.13
CA PRO A 115 -20.89 7.10 -1.15
C PRO A 115 -21.92 8.18 -1.51
N ILE A 116 -21.44 9.39 -1.79
CA ILE A 116 -22.28 10.55 -2.13
C ILE A 116 -22.52 10.58 -3.64
N ASP A 117 -21.49 10.30 -4.45
CA ASP A 117 -21.59 10.32 -5.90
C ASP A 117 -22.08 8.97 -6.44
N PRO A 118 -23.10 8.96 -7.32
CA PRO A 118 -23.61 7.72 -7.92
C PRO A 118 -22.55 6.91 -8.71
N ARG A 119 -21.51 7.56 -9.23
CA ARG A 119 -20.40 6.89 -9.92
C ARG A 119 -19.56 6.08 -8.91
N THR A 120 -19.31 6.64 -7.74
CA THR A 120 -18.63 5.94 -6.64
C THR A 120 -19.43 4.72 -6.21
N GLU A 121 -20.74 4.88 -6.01
CA GLU A 121 -21.64 3.77 -5.65
C GLU A 121 -21.65 2.68 -6.73
N SER A 122 -21.70 3.06 -7.99
CA SER A 122 -21.69 2.13 -9.12
C SER A 122 -20.36 1.36 -9.21
N TYR A 123 -19.24 2.03 -8.93
CA TYR A 123 -17.92 1.40 -8.91
C TYR A 123 -17.78 0.43 -7.73
N ILE A 124 -18.14 0.85 -6.51
CA ILE A 124 -18.10 0.00 -5.31
C ILE A 124 -19.01 -1.23 -5.45
N SER A 125 -20.19 -1.07 -6.06
CA SER A 125 -21.12 -2.18 -6.30
C SER A 125 -20.73 -3.09 -7.48
N GLY A 126 -19.62 -2.80 -8.19
CA GLY A 126 -19.14 -3.57 -9.33
C GLY A 126 -20.00 -3.43 -10.60
N LYS A 127 -20.82 -2.37 -10.70
CA LYS A 127 -21.62 -2.09 -11.91
C LYS A 127 -20.83 -1.41 -13.01
N ILE A 128 -19.78 -0.70 -12.66
CA ILE A 128 -18.81 -0.10 -13.59
C ILE A 128 -17.40 -0.41 -13.09
N GLY A 129 -16.53 -0.78 -14.01
CA GLY A 129 -15.10 -1.10 -13.74
C GLY A 129 -14.42 -1.50 -15.01
#